data_3697ee29ebafb105cfa7fd5f33352434
#
_entry.id   3697ee29ebafb105cfa7fd5f33352434
#
_cell.length_a   1.000
_cell.length_b   1.000
_cell.length_c   1.000
_cell.angle_alpha   90.00
_cell.angle_beta   90.00
_cell.angle_gamma   90.00
#
_symmetry.space_group_name_H-M   'P 1'
#
loop_
_entity.id
_entity.type
_entity.pdbx_description
1 polymer ?
#
loop_
_entity_poly.entity_id
_entity_poly.type
_entity_poly.pdbx_seq_one_letter_code
_entity_poly.pdbx_strand_id
1 'polypeptide(L)'
;ADYLAQIEVVKKLNSKYAKTQQQTAATQKLYAFGRTISTTLNQLIFMFKGTTLSSKPISAVKVKLKSLDFEAAFEDLKTIAQLITNNLDILAPKGISVAHANKINEQAEELLRLNVLQNKIIDEGIILTEINRKEYDKLRKMIIHIMGAGKIAFAEEKRKDFYIMKKLIARLRSPNSGNTKETKESEDTAIIVSIDSDNHNNPEQNLEEN
;
A
#
# COMPACT_ATOMS: atom_id res chain seq x y z
N ALA A 1 16.82 32.83 -6.51
CA ALA A 1 15.96 32.32 -7.60
C ALA A 1 15.65 30.82 -7.44
N ASP A 2 16.62 29.99 -7.06
CA ASP A 2 16.50 28.53 -7.12
C ASP A 2 15.56 27.92 -6.08
N TYR A 3 15.44 28.48 -4.87
CA TYR A 3 14.59 27.91 -3.84
C TYR A 3 13.09 28.12 -4.10
N LEU A 4 12.68 29.22 -4.73
CA LEU A 4 11.30 29.44 -5.13
C LEU A 4 10.89 28.42 -6.22
N ALA A 5 11.77 28.16 -7.16
CA ALA A 5 11.57 27.13 -8.16
C ALA A 5 11.42 25.74 -7.52
N GLN A 6 12.22 25.42 -6.48
CA GLN A 6 12.13 24.15 -5.77
C GLN A 6 10.82 24.04 -4.95
N ILE A 7 10.32 25.13 -4.38
CA ILE A 7 9.01 25.14 -3.71
C ILE A 7 7.90 24.78 -4.72
N GLU A 8 7.94 25.38 -5.92
CA GLU A 8 6.94 25.08 -6.96
C GLU A 8 7.03 23.61 -7.43
N VAL A 9 8.22 23.02 -7.47
CA VAL A 9 8.39 21.59 -7.73
C VAL A 9 7.71 20.77 -6.63
N VAL A 10 7.99 21.07 -5.37
CA VAL A 10 7.43 20.34 -4.22
C VAL A 10 5.90 20.47 -4.14
N LYS A 11 5.35 21.65 -4.44
CA LYS A 11 3.89 21.86 -4.49
C LYS A 11 3.19 20.99 -5.55
N LYS A 12 3.89 20.62 -6.61
CA LYS A 12 3.35 19.79 -7.70
C LYS A 12 3.51 18.29 -7.46
N LEU A 13 4.17 17.88 -6.37
CA LEU A 13 4.34 16.47 -6.05
C LEU A 13 2.98 15.80 -5.80
N ASN A 14 2.82 14.60 -6.36
CA ASN A 14 1.61 13.83 -6.15
C ASN A 14 1.46 13.43 -4.68
N SER A 15 0.24 13.52 -4.19
CA SER A 15 -0.08 13.16 -2.82
C SER A 15 0.08 11.65 -2.59
N LYS A 16 0.88 11.25 -1.59
CA LYS A 16 0.97 9.87 -1.09
C LYS A 16 -0.42 9.34 -0.68
N TYR A 17 -1.30 10.20 -0.21
CA TYR A 17 -2.64 9.82 0.25
C TYR A 17 -3.49 9.19 -0.85
N ALA A 18 -3.55 9.81 -2.04
CA ALA A 18 -4.30 9.26 -3.17
C ALA A 18 -3.78 7.87 -3.58
N LYS A 19 -2.44 7.68 -3.55
CA LYS A 19 -1.82 6.38 -3.87
C LYS A 19 -2.13 5.33 -2.81
N THR A 20 -2.12 5.70 -1.53
CA THR A 20 -2.51 4.82 -0.42
C THR A 20 -3.97 4.37 -0.53
N GLN A 21 -4.89 5.27 -0.93
CA GLN A 21 -6.29 4.90 -1.18
C GLN A 21 -6.40 3.89 -2.33
N GLN A 22 -5.68 4.10 -3.44
CA GLN A 22 -5.67 3.16 -4.56
C GLN A 22 -5.14 1.78 -4.14
N GLN A 23 -4.07 1.73 -3.35
CA GLN A 23 -3.50 0.50 -2.81
C GLN A 23 -4.52 -0.22 -1.91
N THR A 24 -5.16 0.50 -1.00
CA THR A 24 -6.19 -0.07 -0.11
C THR A 24 -7.34 -0.65 -0.90
N ALA A 25 -7.85 0.07 -1.90
CA ALA A 25 -8.94 -0.39 -2.77
C ALA A 25 -8.56 -1.65 -3.57
N ALA A 26 -7.35 -1.69 -4.14
CA ALA A 26 -6.85 -2.85 -4.86
C ALA A 26 -6.71 -4.08 -3.95
N THR A 27 -6.17 -3.89 -2.74
CA THR A 27 -6.03 -4.94 -1.73
C THR A 27 -7.40 -5.48 -1.29
N GLN A 28 -8.36 -4.60 -1.02
CA GLN A 28 -9.72 -5.02 -0.65
C GLN A 28 -10.39 -5.82 -1.77
N LYS A 29 -10.22 -5.39 -3.02
CA LYS A 29 -10.76 -6.09 -4.19
C LYS A 29 -10.17 -7.49 -4.33
N LEU A 30 -8.86 -7.63 -4.20
CA LEU A 30 -8.15 -8.91 -4.25
C LEU A 30 -8.64 -9.86 -3.14
N TYR A 31 -8.75 -9.38 -1.89
CA TYR A 31 -9.23 -10.18 -0.77
C TYR A 31 -10.71 -10.58 -0.91
N ALA A 32 -11.55 -9.68 -1.41
CA ALA A 32 -12.95 -9.99 -1.69
C ALA A 32 -13.07 -11.11 -2.74
N PHE A 33 -12.24 -11.03 -3.79
CA PHE A 33 -12.21 -12.04 -4.82
C PHE A 33 -11.70 -13.40 -4.29
N GLY A 34 -10.67 -13.42 -3.45
CA GLY A 34 -10.19 -14.62 -2.77
C GLY A 34 -11.29 -15.31 -1.93
N ARG A 35 -12.16 -14.52 -1.27
CA ARG A 35 -13.34 -15.06 -0.56
C ARG A 35 -14.36 -15.68 -1.52
N THR A 36 -14.59 -15.07 -2.68
CA THR A 36 -15.48 -15.63 -3.71
C THR A 36 -14.96 -16.97 -4.22
N ILE A 37 -13.65 -17.08 -4.49
CA ILE A 37 -13.02 -18.35 -4.86
C ILE A 37 -13.20 -19.39 -3.75
N SER A 38 -12.97 -19.02 -2.49
CA SER A 38 -13.13 -19.91 -1.33
C SER A 38 -14.57 -20.47 -1.25
N THR A 39 -15.60 -19.68 -1.60
CA THR A 39 -16.97 -20.14 -1.67
C THR A 39 -17.17 -21.17 -2.79
N THR A 40 -16.63 -20.92 -3.99
CA THR A 40 -16.65 -21.89 -5.11
C THR A 40 -15.97 -23.21 -4.72
N LEU A 41 -14.80 -23.12 -4.06
CA LEU A 41 -14.07 -24.30 -3.59
C LEU A 41 -14.84 -25.09 -2.52
N ASN A 42 -15.61 -24.43 -1.64
CA ASN A 42 -16.48 -25.11 -0.69
C ASN A 42 -17.56 -25.95 -1.40
N GLN A 43 -18.16 -25.40 -2.45
CA GLN A 43 -19.14 -26.13 -3.27
C GLN A 43 -18.48 -27.36 -3.93
N LEU A 44 -17.28 -27.20 -4.51
CA LEU A 44 -16.54 -28.33 -5.09
C LEU A 44 -16.18 -29.38 -4.04
N ILE A 45 -15.70 -29.01 -2.87
CA ILE A 45 -15.42 -29.95 -1.78
C ILE A 45 -16.67 -30.76 -1.41
N PHE A 46 -17.83 -30.12 -1.35
CA PHE A 46 -19.08 -30.81 -1.08
C PHE A 46 -19.42 -31.84 -2.20
N MET A 47 -19.27 -31.45 -3.46
CA MET A 47 -19.55 -32.31 -4.60
C MET A 47 -18.55 -33.48 -4.73
N PHE A 48 -17.28 -33.27 -4.30
CA PHE A 48 -16.27 -34.34 -4.25
C PHE A 48 -16.55 -35.38 -3.18
N LYS A 49 -17.35 -35.05 -2.14
CA LYS A 49 -17.78 -36.03 -1.13
C LYS A 49 -18.63 -37.13 -1.79
N GLY A 50 -18.21 -38.37 -1.56
CA GLY A 50 -18.89 -39.53 -2.18
C GLY A 50 -18.36 -39.87 -3.58
N THR A 51 -17.26 -39.29 -4.00
CA THR A 51 -16.42 -39.78 -5.11
C THR A 51 -15.18 -40.49 -4.54
N THR A 52 -14.45 -41.20 -5.39
CA THR A 52 -13.17 -41.83 -5.05
C THR A 52 -12.01 -40.83 -5.00
N LEU A 53 -12.25 -39.57 -5.47
CA LEU A 53 -11.24 -38.54 -5.54
C LEU A 53 -11.09 -37.78 -4.22
N SER A 54 -9.86 -37.47 -3.88
CA SER A 54 -9.54 -36.69 -2.67
C SER A 54 -9.84 -35.20 -2.85
N SER A 55 -10.56 -34.59 -1.88
CA SER A 55 -10.75 -33.13 -1.83
C SER A 55 -9.60 -32.38 -1.15
N LYS A 56 -8.52 -33.08 -0.69
CA LYS A 56 -7.36 -32.44 -0.05
C LYS A 56 -6.72 -31.34 -0.88
N PRO A 57 -6.47 -31.53 -2.21
CA PRO A 57 -5.91 -30.45 -3.03
C PRO A 57 -6.77 -29.19 -3.01
N ILE A 58 -8.11 -29.33 -3.09
CA ILE A 58 -9.03 -28.18 -3.04
C ILE A 58 -8.96 -27.46 -1.69
N SER A 59 -8.83 -28.22 -0.59
CA SER A 59 -8.68 -27.65 0.74
C SER A 59 -7.34 -26.91 0.92
N ALA A 60 -6.27 -27.39 0.28
CA ALA A 60 -4.96 -26.74 0.32
C ALA A 60 -4.98 -25.33 -0.32
N VAL A 61 -5.68 -25.16 -1.45
CA VAL A 61 -5.87 -23.84 -2.06
C VAL A 61 -6.53 -22.85 -1.11
N LYS A 62 -7.55 -23.30 -0.36
CA LYS A 62 -8.24 -22.44 0.63
C LYS A 62 -7.29 -21.95 1.72
N VAL A 63 -6.32 -22.78 2.14
CA VAL A 63 -5.29 -22.38 3.11
C VAL A 63 -4.41 -21.30 2.50
N LYS A 64 -3.94 -21.48 1.25
CA LYS A 64 -3.13 -20.48 0.55
C LYS A 64 -3.87 -19.16 0.36
N LEU A 65 -5.15 -19.19 -0.04
CA LEU A 65 -5.98 -17.97 -0.12
C LEU A 65 -6.11 -17.27 1.24
N LYS A 66 -6.23 -18.03 2.33
CA LYS A 66 -6.31 -17.47 3.69
C LYS A 66 -4.98 -16.88 4.16
N SER A 67 -3.86 -17.48 3.79
CA SER A 67 -2.50 -16.96 4.07
C SER A 67 -2.06 -15.87 3.08
N LEU A 68 -2.92 -15.48 2.14
CA LEU A 68 -2.67 -14.45 1.14
C LEU A 68 -1.55 -14.82 0.14
N ASP A 69 -1.24 -16.09 0.00
CA ASP A 69 -0.31 -16.62 -1.00
C ASP A 69 -1.07 -16.84 -2.33
N PHE A 70 -1.31 -15.74 -3.02
CA PHE A 70 -2.15 -15.74 -4.23
C PHE A 70 -1.47 -16.37 -5.45
N GLU A 71 -0.14 -16.32 -5.52
CA GLU A 71 0.63 -16.94 -6.60
C GLU A 71 0.56 -18.47 -6.51
N ALA A 72 0.84 -19.01 -5.33
CA ALA A 72 0.70 -20.45 -5.13
C ALA A 72 -0.76 -20.92 -5.21
N ALA A 73 -1.73 -20.08 -4.83
CA ALA A 73 -3.15 -20.39 -5.00
C ALA A 73 -3.55 -20.42 -6.48
N PHE A 74 -3.00 -19.55 -7.33
CA PHE A 74 -3.22 -19.56 -8.79
C PHE A 74 -2.77 -20.88 -9.41
N GLU A 75 -1.55 -21.32 -9.13
CA GLU A 75 -1.02 -22.59 -9.67
C GLU A 75 -1.85 -23.80 -9.24
N ASP A 76 -2.23 -23.84 -7.98
CA ASP A 76 -3.08 -24.91 -7.47
C ASP A 76 -4.49 -24.90 -8.08
N LEU A 77 -5.08 -23.71 -8.32
CA LEU A 77 -6.37 -23.60 -9.02
C LEU A 77 -6.30 -24.17 -10.44
N LYS A 78 -5.24 -23.90 -11.16
CA LYS A 78 -4.99 -24.51 -12.49
C LYS A 78 -4.92 -26.03 -12.39
N THR A 79 -4.22 -26.53 -11.38
CA THR A 79 -4.12 -27.99 -11.13
C THR A 79 -5.49 -28.60 -10.82
N ILE A 80 -6.34 -27.90 -10.04
CA ILE A 80 -7.71 -28.36 -9.75
C ILE A 80 -8.57 -28.39 -11.03
N ALA A 81 -8.47 -27.39 -11.89
CA ALA A 81 -9.20 -27.37 -13.16
C ALA A 81 -8.80 -28.55 -14.05
N GLN A 82 -7.51 -28.88 -14.12
CA GLN A 82 -7.02 -30.07 -14.82
C GLN A 82 -7.50 -31.37 -14.17
N LEU A 83 -7.48 -31.44 -12.81
CA LEU A 83 -8.01 -32.59 -12.07
C LEU A 83 -9.47 -32.86 -12.42
N ILE A 84 -10.29 -31.80 -12.48
CA ILE A 84 -11.71 -31.92 -12.86
C ILE A 84 -11.82 -32.43 -14.30
N THR A 85 -11.08 -31.84 -15.24
CA THR A 85 -11.14 -32.19 -16.66
C THR A 85 -10.74 -33.65 -16.89
N ASN A 86 -9.71 -34.12 -16.19
CA ASN A 86 -9.17 -35.48 -16.36
C ASN A 86 -10.00 -36.56 -15.66
N ASN A 87 -10.99 -36.21 -14.84
CA ASN A 87 -11.81 -37.16 -14.08
C ASN A 87 -13.32 -36.91 -14.25
N LEU A 88 -13.72 -36.41 -15.40
CA LEU A 88 -15.13 -36.10 -15.68
C LEU A 88 -16.04 -37.32 -15.62
N ASP A 89 -15.55 -38.51 -15.96
CA ASP A 89 -16.25 -39.78 -15.85
C ASP A 89 -16.70 -40.07 -14.40
N ILE A 90 -15.85 -39.79 -13.43
CA ILE A 90 -16.12 -39.98 -11.99
C ILE A 90 -16.96 -38.80 -11.42
N LEU A 91 -16.76 -37.59 -11.94
CA LEU A 91 -17.29 -36.36 -11.38
C LEU A 91 -18.67 -35.96 -11.97
N ALA A 92 -18.95 -36.31 -13.22
CA ALA A 92 -20.23 -35.98 -13.89
C ALA A 92 -21.46 -36.53 -13.16
N PRO A 93 -21.47 -37.77 -12.60
CA PRO A 93 -22.60 -38.27 -11.82
C PRO A 93 -22.90 -37.45 -10.56
N LYS A 94 -21.93 -36.65 -10.09
CA LYS A 94 -22.07 -35.73 -8.94
C LYS A 94 -22.37 -34.29 -9.37
N GLY A 95 -22.66 -34.06 -10.64
CA GLY A 95 -23.02 -32.75 -11.19
C GLY A 95 -21.84 -31.86 -11.51
N ILE A 96 -20.59 -32.36 -11.44
CA ILE A 96 -19.40 -31.60 -11.84
C ILE A 96 -19.19 -31.79 -13.34
N SER A 97 -19.02 -30.68 -14.06
CA SER A 97 -18.86 -30.63 -15.51
C SER A 97 -17.65 -29.79 -15.93
N VAL A 98 -17.34 -29.79 -17.20
CA VAL A 98 -16.31 -28.92 -17.80
C VAL A 98 -16.53 -27.45 -17.45
N ALA A 99 -17.79 -27.02 -17.30
CA ALA A 99 -18.09 -25.64 -16.90
C ALA A 99 -17.50 -25.28 -15.51
N HIS A 100 -17.38 -26.22 -14.59
CA HIS A 100 -16.72 -26.01 -13.31
C HIS A 100 -15.22 -25.84 -13.47
N ALA A 101 -14.57 -26.64 -14.33
CA ALA A 101 -13.16 -26.50 -14.65
C ALA A 101 -12.86 -25.13 -15.29
N ASN A 102 -13.68 -24.73 -16.26
CA ASN A 102 -13.56 -23.42 -16.92
C ASN A 102 -13.72 -22.27 -15.91
N LYS A 103 -14.74 -22.34 -15.03
CA LYS A 103 -14.96 -21.35 -13.98
C LYS A 103 -13.75 -21.23 -13.04
N ILE A 104 -13.13 -22.35 -12.66
CA ILE A 104 -11.93 -22.34 -11.80
C ILE A 104 -10.75 -21.71 -12.55
N ASN A 105 -10.57 -22.02 -13.85
CA ASN A 105 -9.54 -21.39 -14.67
C ASN A 105 -9.75 -19.86 -14.78
N GLU A 106 -10.96 -19.41 -15.05
CA GLU A 106 -11.31 -18.00 -15.12
C GLU A 106 -11.02 -17.29 -13.78
N GLN A 107 -11.37 -17.95 -12.66
CA GLN A 107 -11.07 -17.44 -11.34
C GLN A 107 -9.57 -17.39 -11.05
N ALA A 108 -8.80 -18.36 -11.52
CA ALA A 108 -7.34 -18.35 -11.40
C ALA A 108 -6.74 -17.15 -12.15
N GLU A 109 -7.11 -16.96 -13.43
CA GLU A 109 -6.60 -15.82 -14.23
C GLU A 109 -6.97 -14.46 -13.63
N GLU A 110 -8.21 -14.31 -13.17
CA GLU A 110 -8.62 -13.05 -12.52
C GLU A 110 -7.88 -12.82 -11.18
N LEU A 111 -7.63 -13.88 -10.41
CA LEU A 111 -6.83 -13.81 -9.18
C LEU A 111 -5.41 -13.30 -9.47
N LEU A 112 -4.76 -13.89 -10.47
CA LEU A 112 -3.42 -13.46 -10.88
C LEU A 112 -3.43 -12.00 -11.37
N ARG A 113 -4.40 -11.62 -12.20
CA ARG A 113 -4.55 -10.25 -12.70
C ARG A 113 -4.69 -9.23 -11.58
N LEU A 114 -5.50 -9.54 -10.56
CA LEU A 114 -5.70 -8.67 -9.41
C LEU A 114 -4.45 -8.59 -8.52
N ASN A 115 -3.72 -9.70 -8.35
CA ASN A 115 -2.46 -9.74 -7.62
C ASN A 115 -1.39 -8.89 -8.30
N VAL A 116 -1.21 -9.05 -9.61
CA VAL A 116 -0.28 -8.23 -10.41
C VAL A 116 -0.63 -6.76 -10.35
N LEU A 117 -1.92 -6.41 -10.44
CA LEU A 117 -2.37 -5.02 -10.32
C LEU A 117 -2.04 -4.43 -8.94
N GLN A 118 -2.27 -5.17 -7.86
CA GLN A 118 -1.93 -4.74 -6.51
C GLN A 118 -0.44 -4.49 -6.37
N ASN A 119 0.40 -5.45 -6.80
CA ASN A 119 1.86 -5.34 -6.73
C ASN A 119 2.35 -4.11 -7.52
N LYS A 120 1.83 -3.89 -8.74
CA LYS A 120 2.15 -2.71 -9.53
C LYS A 120 1.83 -1.40 -8.79
N ILE A 121 0.67 -1.31 -8.14
CA ILE A 121 0.28 -0.11 -7.37
C ILE A 121 1.22 0.11 -6.19
N ILE A 122 1.67 -0.96 -5.51
CA ILE A 122 2.65 -0.90 -4.42
C ILE A 122 3.98 -0.36 -4.94
N ASP A 123 4.51 -0.92 -6.03
CA ASP A 123 5.78 -0.50 -6.63
C ASP A 123 5.75 0.96 -7.06
N GLU A 124 4.67 1.39 -7.72
CA GLU A 124 4.47 2.80 -8.08
C GLU A 124 4.42 3.70 -6.84
N GLY A 125 3.85 3.22 -5.73
CA GLY A 125 3.83 3.94 -4.44
C GLY A 125 5.23 4.10 -3.84
N ILE A 126 6.08 3.08 -3.93
CA ILE A 126 7.48 3.11 -3.50
C ILE A 126 8.26 4.13 -4.32
N ILE A 127 8.16 4.06 -5.65
CA ILE A 127 8.83 4.99 -6.57
C ILE A 127 8.40 6.44 -6.29
N LEU A 128 7.09 6.67 -6.12
CA LEU A 128 6.57 8.00 -5.78
C LEU A 128 7.14 8.53 -4.46
N THR A 129 7.24 7.66 -3.45
CA THR A 129 7.80 8.02 -2.15
C THR A 129 9.27 8.41 -2.26
N GLU A 130 10.06 7.70 -3.06
CA GLU A 130 11.47 8.02 -3.30
C GLU A 130 11.64 9.34 -4.05
N ILE A 131 10.82 9.60 -5.09
CA ILE A 131 10.84 10.86 -5.83
C ILE A 131 10.51 12.02 -4.88
N ASN A 132 9.43 11.91 -4.14
CA ASN A 132 9.00 12.93 -3.18
C ASN A 132 10.10 13.20 -2.15
N ARG A 133 10.69 12.15 -1.57
CA ARG A 133 11.79 12.27 -0.60
C ARG A 133 12.97 13.03 -1.17
N LYS A 134 13.41 12.72 -2.40
CA LYS A 134 14.52 13.42 -3.04
C LYS A 134 14.25 14.92 -3.22
N GLU A 135 13.03 15.28 -3.62
CA GLU A 135 12.67 16.70 -3.82
C GLU A 135 12.50 17.43 -2.48
N TYR A 136 11.93 16.80 -1.46
CA TYR A 136 11.89 17.34 -0.10
C TYR A 136 13.29 17.53 0.50
N ASP A 137 14.22 16.58 0.29
CA ASP A 137 15.60 16.69 0.77
C ASP A 137 16.34 17.86 0.11
N LYS A 138 16.11 18.11 -1.18
CA LYS A 138 16.66 19.29 -1.86
C LYS A 138 16.14 20.57 -1.21
N LEU A 139 14.83 20.70 -1.05
CA LEU A 139 14.22 21.86 -0.40
C LEU A 139 14.75 22.05 1.03
N ARG A 140 14.82 20.97 1.80
CA ARG A 140 15.34 20.98 3.18
C ARG A 140 16.79 21.50 3.24
N LYS A 141 17.66 21.02 2.35
CA LYS A 141 19.05 21.51 2.26
C LYS A 141 19.11 23.01 1.98
N MET A 142 18.29 23.51 1.04
CA MET A 142 18.20 24.92 0.73
C MET A 142 17.70 25.74 1.92
N ILE A 143 16.68 25.27 2.64
CA ILE A 143 16.16 25.92 3.86
C ILE A 143 17.26 25.99 4.93
N ILE A 144 17.96 24.88 5.18
CA ILE A 144 19.05 24.83 6.19
C ILE A 144 20.14 25.84 5.83
N HIS A 145 20.50 25.95 4.53
CA HIS A 145 21.49 26.94 4.08
C HIS A 145 21.03 28.37 4.32
N ILE A 146 19.80 28.71 3.95
CA ILE A 146 19.21 30.05 4.19
C ILE A 146 19.19 30.37 5.70
N MET A 147 18.78 29.39 6.51
CA MET A 147 18.73 29.56 7.96
C MET A 147 20.14 29.75 8.55
N GLY A 148 21.14 29.03 8.05
CA GLY A 148 22.54 29.21 8.42
C GLY A 148 23.03 30.61 8.11
N ALA A 149 22.84 31.07 6.91
CA ALA A 149 23.22 32.42 6.47
C ALA A 149 22.50 33.51 7.30
N GLY A 150 21.19 33.33 7.53
CA GLY A 150 20.42 34.28 8.35
C GLY A 150 20.87 34.35 9.81
N LYS A 151 21.27 33.20 10.41
CA LYS A 151 21.85 33.19 11.77
C LYS A 151 23.15 33.97 11.87
N ILE A 152 23.97 33.89 10.81
CA ILE A 152 25.25 34.63 10.76
C ILE A 152 24.99 36.12 10.53
N ALA A 153 24.15 36.46 9.55
CA ALA A 153 23.86 37.84 9.18
C ALA A 153 23.18 38.64 10.33
N PHE A 154 22.39 37.99 11.15
CA PHE A 154 21.64 38.61 12.26
C PHE A 154 22.12 38.13 13.64
N ALA A 155 23.41 37.78 13.77
CA ALA A 155 23.97 37.17 14.97
C ALA A 155 23.68 37.99 16.27
N GLU A 156 23.78 39.31 16.18
CA GLU A 156 23.59 40.24 17.27
C GLU A 156 22.15 40.77 17.39
N GLU A 157 21.25 40.35 16.53
CA GLU A 157 19.87 40.85 16.49
C GLU A 157 18.86 39.82 16.94
N LYS A 158 17.71 40.28 17.49
CA LYS A 158 16.55 39.44 17.79
C LYS A 158 16.00 38.68 16.55
N ARG A 159 16.31 39.20 15.33
CA ARG A 159 15.96 38.56 14.05
C ARG A 159 16.59 37.21 13.86
N LYS A 160 17.72 36.90 14.50
CA LYS A 160 18.36 35.57 14.52
C LYS A 160 17.36 34.46 14.85
N ASP A 161 16.40 34.75 15.72
CA ASP A 161 15.39 33.79 16.17
C ASP A 161 14.46 33.30 15.04
N PHE A 162 14.28 34.08 13.95
CA PHE A 162 13.52 33.65 12.77
C PHE A 162 14.25 32.57 11.96
N TYR A 163 15.57 32.46 12.12
CA TYR A 163 16.42 31.50 11.41
C TYR A 163 16.78 30.29 12.30
N ILE A 164 16.05 30.03 13.38
CA ILE A 164 16.20 28.85 14.22
C ILE A 164 15.05 27.89 13.92
N MET A 165 15.33 26.72 13.31
CA MET A 165 14.33 25.76 12.87
C MET A 165 13.35 25.38 13.98
N LYS A 166 13.82 25.08 15.20
CA LYS A 166 12.95 24.75 16.35
C LYS A 166 11.96 25.86 16.68
N LYS A 167 12.40 27.13 16.61
CA LYS A 167 11.52 28.27 16.89
C LYS A 167 10.53 28.50 15.75
N LEU A 168 10.93 28.27 14.49
CA LEU A 168 10.03 28.34 13.35
C LEU A 168 8.93 27.26 13.46
N ILE A 169 9.30 26.01 13.68
CA ILE A 169 8.35 24.91 13.87
C ILE A 169 7.41 25.16 15.04
N ALA A 170 7.92 25.64 16.17
CA ALA A 170 7.09 25.98 17.32
C ALA A 170 6.04 27.06 17.01
N ARG A 171 6.39 28.08 16.22
CA ARG A 171 5.45 29.11 15.76
C ARG A 171 4.38 28.54 14.81
N LEU A 172 4.75 27.65 13.91
CA LEU A 172 3.82 27.00 12.98
C LEU A 172 2.84 26.05 13.69
N ARG A 173 3.27 25.43 14.79
CA ARG A 173 2.44 24.53 15.61
C ARG A 173 1.57 25.24 16.64
N SER A 174 1.82 26.53 16.94
CA SER A 174 1.02 27.33 17.87
C SER A 174 0.24 28.41 17.12
N PRO A 175 -0.96 28.12 16.59
CA PRO A 175 -1.71 29.08 15.79
C PRO A 175 -2.32 30.24 16.57
N ASN A 176 -2.12 30.34 17.91
CA ASN A 176 -2.83 31.27 18.77
C ASN A 176 -1.92 32.16 19.64
N SER A 177 -0.82 32.70 19.12
CA SER A 177 -0.07 33.74 19.84
C SER A 177 0.40 34.82 18.90
N GLY A 178 -0.47 35.76 18.59
CA GLY A 178 -0.06 36.94 17.85
C GLY A 178 -1.15 37.49 16.94
N ASN A 179 -1.91 38.41 17.47
CA ASN A 179 -2.80 39.30 16.75
C ASN A 179 -2.08 39.93 15.52
N THR A 180 -2.32 39.45 14.33
CA THR A 180 -2.17 40.21 13.11
C THR A 180 -3.25 39.71 12.13
N LYS A 181 -4.21 40.60 11.89
CA LYS A 181 -5.16 40.49 10.78
C LYS A 181 -4.34 40.33 9.50
N GLU A 182 -4.77 39.38 8.71
CA GLU A 182 -4.82 39.35 7.26
C GLU A 182 -4.52 37.97 6.67
N THR A 183 -5.47 37.58 5.89
CA THR A 183 -5.52 36.66 4.73
C THR A 183 -5.53 35.16 5.00
N LYS A 184 -6.73 34.63 4.74
CA LYS A 184 -7.06 33.24 4.48
C LYS A 184 -6.18 32.67 3.35
N GLU A 185 -5.34 31.69 3.73
CA GLU A 185 -4.92 30.60 2.86
C GLU A 185 -4.51 29.43 3.77
N SER A 186 -5.48 28.55 4.01
CA SER A 186 -5.39 27.49 5.03
C SER A 186 -5.40 26.10 4.44
N GLU A 187 -4.55 25.80 3.45
CA GLU A 187 -4.43 24.41 2.94
C GLU A 187 -3.00 23.83 2.92
N ASP A 188 -1.97 24.63 3.17
CA ASP A 188 -0.58 24.16 2.99
C ASP A 188 0.13 23.66 4.27
N THR A 189 -0.55 23.65 5.44
CA THR A 189 0.12 23.29 6.71
C THR A 189 0.21 21.79 6.98
N ALA A 190 -0.52 20.98 6.24
CA ALA A 190 -0.56 19.51 6.42
C ALA A 190 0.69 18.79 5.89
N ILE A 191 1.46 19.44 5.01
CA ILE A 191 2.59 18.78 4.32
C ILE A 191 3.85 18.70 5.18
N ILE A 192 4.03 19.61 6.13
CA ILE A 192 5.26 19.67 6.95
C ILE A 192 5.22 18.74 8.16
N VAL A 193 4.01 18.33 8.62
CA VAL A 193 3.83 17.55 9.85
C VAL A 193 4.03 16.04 9.64
N SER A 194 3.96 15.55 8.40
CA SER A 194 4.07 14.12 8.10
C SER A 194 5.51 13.59 7.96
N ILE A 195 6.52 14.45 8.06
CA ILE A 195 7.92 14.04 7.83
C ILE A 195 8.61 13.50 9.09
N ASP A 196 8.10 13.83 10.30
CA ASP A 196 8.74 13.41 11.56
C ASP A 196 8.13 12.15 12.21
N SER A 197 7.05 11.58 11.67
CA SER A 197 6.35 10.45 12.31
C SER A 197 6.79 9.05 11.83
N ASP A 198 7.56 8.94 10.75
CA ASP A 198 7.87 7.64 10.14
C ASP A 198 9.23 7.04 10.60
N ASN A 199 9.87 7.57 11.64
CA ASN A 199 11.20 7.08 12.04
C ASN A 199 11.24 6.36 13.41
N HIS A 200 10.13 5.82 13.91
CA HIS A 200 10.14 5.01 15.12
C HIS A 200 9.12 3.86 15.03
N ASN A 201 9.43 2.85 14.24
CA ASN A 201 9.00 1.46 14.52
C ASN A 201 9.97 0.51 13.83
N ASN A 202 11.04 0.20 14.53
CA ASN A 202 11.87 -0.97 14.28
C ASN A 202 11.26 -2.12 15.10
N PRO A 203 10.70 -3.16 14.49
CA PRO A 203 10.26 -4.35 15.20
C PRO A 203 11.40 -5.39 15.23
N GLU A 204 12.46 -5.11 15.94
CA GLU A 204 13.40 -6.16 16.39
C GLU A 204 13.59 -5.98 17.88
N GLN A 205 12.86 -6.77 18.66
CA GLN A 205 13.23 -7.33 19.97
C GLN A 205 11.96 -7.86 20.63
N ASN A 206 11.73 -9.16 20.50
CA ASN A 206 11.17 -10.04 21.52
C ASN A 206 11.04 -11.46 20.95
N LEU A 207 12.16 -12.12 20.89
CA LEU A 207 12.26 -13.58 20.93
C LEU A 207 13.33 -13.87 21.96
N GLU A 208 12.90 -14.03 23.23
CA GLU A 208 13.54 -14.93 24.19
C GLU A 208 12.63 -15.01 25.43
N GLU A 209 12.50 -16.26 25.90
CA GLU A 209 11.97 -16.74 27.19
C GLU A 209 10.43 -16.95 27.30
N ASN A 210 9.96 -18.14 26.97
CA ASN A 210 9.53 -19.28 27.82
C ASN A 210 8.88 -20.36 26.96
#